data_979e0f581826b128601c733628e4d41f
#
_entry.id   979e0f581826b128601c733628e4d41f
#
_cell.length_a   1.000
_cell.length_b   1.000
_cell.length_c   1.000
_cell.angle_alpha   90.00
_cell.angle_beta   90.00
_cell.angle_gamma   90.00
#
_symmetry.space_group_name_H-M   'P 1'
#
loop_
_entity.id
_entity.type
_entity.pdbx_description
1 polymer ?
#
loop_
_entity_poly.entity_id
_entity_poly.type
_entity_poly.pdbx_seq_one_letter_code
_entity_poly.pdbx_strand_id
1 'polypeptide(L)'
;MQEAYELLKKNAGIPPIQRKRTIRPIHIWQTVAAVLFIVAASSVYLSTIGKDAEENLIQQYIPTAEIRTLTLPDGTQVQLNSQSTLLYPQNFTGKDRSVFLIGEANFKVKPDKKHPFIVKSNDFQVTALGTEFNVSAYPENPVLAATLISGSVLVEYNDLKSQVILKPNEQLAYNKNTHYHSLDHPCLLYTSPSPRD
;
A
#
# COMPACT_ATOMS: atom_id res chain seq x y z
N MET A 1 -56.76 62.07 -6.78
CA MET A 1 -56.67 61.51 -8.15
C MET A 1 -56.24 60.06 -8.18
N GLN A 2 -55.33 59.59 -7.32
CA GLN A 2 -54.88 58.18 -7.29
C GLN A 2 -55.90 57.17 -6.80
N GLU A 3 -56.76 57.54 -5.80
CA GLU A 3 -57.84 56.67 -5.30
C GLU A 3 -58.94 56.39 -6.36
N ALA A 4 -59.31 57.37 -7.17
CA ALA A 4 -60.25 57.18 -8.24
C ALA A 4 -59.72 56.24 -9.34
N TYR A 5 -58.40 56.25 -9.59
CA TYR A 5 -57.78 55.39 -10.57
C TYR A 5 -57.70 53.90 -10.07
N GLU A 6 -57.48 53.68 -8.79
CA GLU A 6 -57.48 52.33 -8.21
C GLU A 6 -58.88 51.72 -8.12
N LEU A 7 -59.94 52.56 -7.89
CA LEU A 7 -61.34 52.12 -7.91
C LEU A 7 -61.83 51.74 -9.32
N LEU A 8 -61.42 52.48 -10.34
CA LEU A 8 -61.71 52.14 -11.74
C LEU A 8 -61.01 50.86 -12.19
N LYS A 9 -59.80 50.61 -11.74
CA LYS A 9 -59.01 49.39 -12.03
C LYS A 9 -59.63 48.14 -11.37
N LYS A 10 -60.16 48.27 -10.16
CA LYS A 10 -60.88 47.22 -9.44
C LYS A 10 -62.20 46.83 -10.08
N ASN A 11 -62.98 47.82 -10.62
CA ASN A 11 -64.27 47.57 -11.27
C ASN A 11 -64.16 47.10 -12.73
N ALA A 12 -63.03 47.33 -13.38
CA ALA A 12 -62.81 46.94 -14.77
C ALA A 12 -62.36 45.44 -14.93
N GLY A 13 -62.26 44.66 -13.82
CA GLY A 13 -61.95 43.25 -13.90
C GLY A 13 -60.59 42.91 -14.57
N ILE A 14 -59.67 43.89 -14.61
CA ILE A 14 -58.37 43.71 -15.26
C ILE A 14 -57.50 42.77 -14.38
N PRO A 15 -57.16 41.57 -14.81
CA PRO A 15 -56.32 40.67 -14.02
C PRO A 15 -54.92 41.28 -13.81
N PRO A 16 -54.32 41.07 -12.64
CA PRO A 16 -52.97 41.56 -12.39
C PRO A 16 -52.00 40.99 -13.44
N ILE A 17 -51.21 41.87 -14.05
CA ILE A 17 -50.22 41.49 -15.01
C ILE A 17 -49.14 40.68 -14.24
N GLN A 18 -49.24 39.36 -14.28
CA GLN A 18 -48.19 38.50 -13.79
C GLN A 18 -46.96 38.67 -14.68
N ARG A 19 -45.97 39.41 -14.21
CA ARG A 19 -44.65 39.43 -14.83
C ARG A 19 -44.05 38.00 -14.76
N LYS A 20 -44.22 37.23 -15.84
CA LYS A 20 -43.45 35.99 -16.02
C LYS A 20 -41.97 36.36 -15.92
N ARG A 21 -41.31 35.87 -14.87
CA ARG A 21 -39.83 35.91 -14.78
C ARG A 21 -39.33 35.08 -15.94
N THR A 22 -38.98 35.70 -17.04
CA THR A 22 -38.24 35.05 -18.12
C THR A 22 -36.85 34.79 -17.61
N ILE A 23 -36.60 33.52 -17.25
CA ILE A 23 -35.25 33.03 -16.94
C ILE A 23 -34.46 33.22 -18.25
N ARG A 24 -33.48 34.12 -18.25
CA ARG A 24 -32.68 34.40 -19.44
C ARG A 24 -31.98 33.09 -19.81
N PRO A 25 -32.12 32.55 -21.03
CA PRO A 25 -31.59 31.24 -21.43
C PRO A 25 -30.07 31.16 -21.25
N ILE A 26 -29.39 32.30 -21.22
CA ILE A 26 -27.95 32.41 -21.03
C ILE A 26 -27.44 31.78 -19.70
N HIS A 27 -28.24 31.88 -18.61
CA HIS A 27 -27.85 31.28 -17.33
C HIS A 27 -27.98 29.76 -17.33
N ILE A 28 -28.93 29.21 -18.09
CA ILE A 28 -29.11 27.77 -18.25
C ILE A 28 -27.89 27.18 -18.97
N TRP A 29 -27.42 27.81 -20.03
CA TRP A 29 -26.22 27.37 -20.77
C TRP A 29 -24.95 27.47 -19.92
N GLN A 30 -24.83 28.51 -19.09
CA GLN A 30 -23.68 28.63 -18.16
C GLN A 30 -23.69 27.55 -17.09
N THR A 31 -24.85 27.18 -16.53
CA THR A 31 -24.91 26.08 -15.54
C THR A 31 -24.63 24.73 -16.16
N VAL A 32 -25.13 24.47 -17.38
CA VAL A 32 -24.82 23.24 -18.11
C VAL A 32 -23.30 23.12 -18.41
N ALA A 33 -22.70 24.22 -18.88
CA ALA A 33 -21.25 24.25 -19.14
C ALA A 33 -20.44 24.03 -17.89
N ALA A 34 -20.81 24.60 -16.74
CA ALA A 34 -20.14 24.39 -15.46
C ALA A 34 -20.25 22.92 -15.00
N VAL A 35 -21.39 22.28 -15.12
CA VAL A 35 -21.58 20.87 -14.77
C VAL A 35 -20.74 19.97 -15.68
N LEU A 36 -20.73 20.20 -16.98
CA LEU A 36 -19.91 19.44 -17.91
C LEU A 36 -18.42 19.60 -17.61
N PHE A 37 -17.97 20.80 -17.24
CA PHE A 37 -16.59 21.05 -16.86
C PHE A 37 -16.20 20.28 -15.57
N ILE A 38 -17.09 20.27 -14.57
CA ILE A 38 -16.86 19.51 -13.32
C ILE A 38 -16.80 18.01 -13.61
N VAL A 39 -17.70 17.49 -14.45
CA VAL A 39 -17.69 16.07 -14.84
C VAL A 39 -16.41 15.72 -15.61
N ALA A 40 -16.00 16.56 -16.55
CA ALA A 40 -14.75 16.36 -17.29
C ALA A 40 -13.52 16.42 -16.39
N ALA A 41 -13.45 17.41 -15.49
CA ALA A 41 -12.36 17.56 -14.53
C ALA A 41 -12.30 16.39 -13.55
N SER A 42 -13.45 15.91 -13.04
CA SER A 42 -13.52 14.75 -12.16
C SER A 42 -13.12 13.46 -12.89
N SER A 43 -13.50 13.30 -14.15
CA SER A 43 -13.09 12.14 -14.97
C SER A 43 -11.58 12.12 -15.20
N VAL A 44 -10.98 13.26 -15.54
CA VAL A 44 -9.50 13.37 -15.67
C VAL A 44 -8.83 13.12 -14.32
N TYR A 45 -9.33 13.69 -13.23
CA TYR A 45 -8.79 13.48 -11.88
C TYR A 45 -8.85 12.00 -11.47
N LEU A 46 -9.97 11.31 -11.68
CA LEU A 46 -10.10 9.88 -11.41
C LEU A 46 -9.20 9.02 -12.30
N SER A 47 -9.01 9.38 -13.56
CA SER A 47 -8.11 8.67 -14.47
C SER A 47 -6.62 8.87 -14.15
N THR A 48 -6.25 9.94 -13.45
CA THR A 48 -4.87 10.16 -12.99
C THR A 48 -4.56 9.49 -11.66
N ILE A 49 -5.59 9.29 -10.80
CA ILE A 49 -5.43 8.59 -9.52
C ILE A 49 -5.29 7.06 -9.72
N GLY A 50 -5.92 6.50 -10.75
CA GLY A 50 -5.96 5.06 -11.03
C GLY A 50 -4.86 4.53 -11.94
N LYS A 51 -3.88 5.34 -12.31
CA LYS A 51 -2.65 4.84 -12.96
C LYS A 51 -1.67 4.37 -11.88
N ASP A 52 -2.00 3.24 -11.26
CA ASP A 52 -0.97 2.34 -10.74
C ASP A 52 -0.09 2.06 -11.95
N ALA A 53 1.12 2.59 -11.95
CA ALA A 53 2.12 2.26 -12.96
C ALA A 53 2.16 0.74 -13.01
N GLU A 54 2.02 0.13 -14.19
CA GLU A 54 2.30 -1.29 -14.38
C GLU A 54 3.71 -1.51 -13.85
N GLU A 55 3.81 -1.91 -12.58
CA GLU A 55 5.09 -2.23 -11.97
C GLU A 55 5.58 -3.47 -12.68
N ASN A 56 6.57 -3.32 -13.54
CA ASN A 56 7.29 -4.44 -14.12
C ASN A 56 7.95 -5.20 -12.96
N LEU A 57 7.29 -6.27 -12.51
CA LEU A 57 7.77 -7.12 -11.43
C LEU A 57 8.87 -8.03 -11.96
N ILE A 58 10.00 -8.02 -11.27
CA ILE A 58 11.10 -8.95 -11.48
C ILE A 58 10.86 -10.14 -10.54
N GLN A 59 10.84 -11.34 -11.11
CA GLN A 59 10.78 -12.58 -10.35
C GLN A 59 12.15 -13.23 -10.30
N GLN A 60 12.66 -13.46 -9.09
CA GLN A 60 13.90 -14.19 -8.84
C GLN A 60 13.57 -15.51 -8.15
N TYR A 61 13.76 -16.61 -8.82
CA TYR A 61 13.62 -17.96 -8.27
C TYR A 61 15.00 -18.58 -7.99
N ILE A 62 15.14 -19.23 -6.85
CA ILE A 62 16.34 -19.96 -6.45
C ILE A 62 16.03 -21.46 -6.42
N PRO A 63 16.75 -22.28 -7.21
CA PRO A 63 16.55 -23.72 -7.23
C PRO A 63 17.02 -24.40 -5.93
N THR A 64 16.75 -25.69 -5.83
CA THR A 64 17.16 -26.51 -4.69
C THR A 64 18.67 -26.51 -4.50
N ALA A 65 19.11 -26.42 -3.24
CA ALA A 65 20.51 -26.44 -2.81
C ALA A 65 21.37 -25.25 -3.27
N GLU A 66 20.75 -24.15 -3.70
CA GLU A 66 21.46 -22.90 -3.96
C GLU A 66 21.07 -21.81 -2.95
N ILE A 67 22.03 -20.93 -2.66
CA ILE A 67 21.83 -19.68 -1.93
C ILE A 67 22.35 -18.57 -2.83
N ARG A 68 21.57 -17.51 -3.00
CA ARG A 68 21.96 -16.39 -3.86
C ARG A 68 21.79 -15.06 -3.15
N THR A 69 22.83 -14.24 -3.23
CA THR A 69 22.77 -12.85 -2.78
C THR A 69 22.50 -11.95 -3.97
N LEU A 70 21.55 -11.03 -3.82
CA LEU A 70 21.22 -10.01 -4.82
C LEU A 70 21.10 -8.64 -4.14
N THR A 71 21.28 -7.61 -4.93
CA THR A 71 21.07 -6.21 -4.48
C THR A 71 19.86 -5.65 -5.20
N LEU A 72 18.88 -5.18 -4.43
CA LEU A 72 17.67 -4.55 -4.94
C LEU A 72 17.95 -3.13 -5.46
N PRO A 73 17.02 -2.53 -6.24
CA PRO A 73 17.19 -1.20 -6.82
C PRO A 73 17.44 -0.08 -5.80
N ASP A 74 16.93 -0.22 -4.57
CA ASP A 74 17.16 0.73 -3.47
C ASP A 74 18.53 0.55 -2.79
N GLY A 75 19.26 -0.52 -3.11
CA GLY A 75 20.53 -0.89 -2.49
C GLY A 75 20.40 -1.81 -1.28
N THR A 76 19.20 -2.32 -0.97
CA THR A 76 18.98 -3.38 0.01
C THR A 76 19.62 -4.67 -0.48
N GLN A 77 20.37 -5.36 0.40
CA GLN A 77 20.94 -6.68 0.12
C GLN A 77 19.99 -7.77 0.60
N VAL A 78 19.75 -8.76 -0.26
CA VAL A 78 18.89 -9.90 0.04
C VAL A 78 19.66 -11.18 -0.24
N GLN A 79 19.73 -12.06 0.76
CA GLN A 79 20.25 -13.42 0.60
C GLN A 79 19.06 -14.37 0.59
N LEU A 80 18.75 -14.91 -0.58
CA LEU A 80 17.68 -15.87 -0.79
C LEU A 80 18.20 -17.29 -0.51
N ASN A 81 17.45 -18.02 0.29
CA ASN A 81 17.71 -19.43 0.56
C ASN A 81 17.19 -20.34 -0.57
N SER A 82 17.50 -21.62 -0.53
CA SER A 82 17.05 -22.60 -1.53
C SER A 82 15.51 -22.66 -1.60
N GLN A 83 14.99 -22.97 -2.78
CA GLN A 83 13.54 -23.08 -3.06
C GLN A 83 12.75 -21.82 -2.72
N SER A 84 13.40 -20.65 -2.81
CA SER A 84 12.76 -19.37 -2.51
C SER A 84 12.54 -18.55 -3.76
N THR A 85 11.46 -17.79 -3.76
CA THR A 85 11.11 -16.84 -4.81
C THR A 85 10.92 -15.46 -4.22
N LEU A 86 11.56 -14.46 -4.82
CA LEU A 86 11.37 -13.06 -4.50
C LEU A 86 10.80 -12.33 -5.71
N LEU A 87 9.67 -11.64 -5.52
CA LEU A 87 9.11 -10.73 -6.50
C LEU A 87 9.30 -9.29 -6.00
N TYR A 88 9.86 -8.44 -6.85
CA TYR A 88 10.09 -7.03 -6.52
C TYR A 88 9.96 -6.16 -7.77
N PRO A 89 9.60 -4.89 -7.66
CA PRO A 89 9.49 -3.98 -8.79
C PRO A 89 10.88 -3.60 -9.31
N GLN A 90 10.96 -3.30 -10.61
CA GLN A 90 12.20 -2.83 -11.24
C GLN A 90 12.72 -1.54 -10.60
N ASN A 91 11.81 -0.70 -10.08
CA ASN A 91 12.11 0.51 -9.32
C ASN A 91 11.05 0.71 -8.23
N PHE A 92 11.46 1.14 -7.05
CA PHE A 92 10.54 1.53 -5.98
C PHE A 92 10.08 2.98 -6.19
N THR A 93 8.95 3.16 -6.85
CA THR A 93 8.40 4.50 -7.17
C THR A 93 7.27 4.93 -6.23
N GLY A 94 6.81 4.01 -5.36
CA GLY A 94 5.70 4.21 -4.43
C GLY A 94 6.09 4.89 -3.12
N LYS A 95 5.13 4.94 -2.19
CA LYS A 95 5.34 5.45 -0.82
C LYS A 95 6.12 4.45 0.06
N ASP A 96 6.23 3.22 -0.36
CA ASP A 96 6.93 2.13 0.30
C ASP A 96 7.77 1.32 -0.69
N ARG A 97 8.61 0.43 -0.15
CA ARG A 97 9.48 -0.49 -0.89
C ARG A 97 8.97 -1.91 -0.63
N SER A 98 7.91 -2.29 -1.34
CA SER A 98 7.27 -3.59 -1.14
C SER A 98 7.90 -4.68 -2.00
N VAL A 99 8.13 -5.84 -1.39
CA VAL A 99 8.54 -7.09 -2.06
C VAL A 99 7.65 -8.24 -1.59
N PHE A 100 7.53 -9.29 -2.41
CA PHE A 100 6.78 -10.49 -2.04
C PHE A 100 7.73 -11.69 -1.98
N LEU A 101 7.71 -12.41 -0.84
CA LEU A 101 8.57 -13.56 -0.56
C LEU A 101 7.75 -14.84 -0.46
N ILE A 102 8.20 -15.88 -1.16
CA ILE A 102 7.81 -17.27 -0.98
C ILE A 102 9.09 -18.03 -0.63
N GLY A 103 9.16 -18.69 0.52
CA GLY A 103 10.36 -19.36 1.00
C GLY A 103 11.09 -18.56 2.07
N GLU A 104 12.41 -18.53 2.05
CA GLU A 104 13.23 -17.91 3.09
C GLU A 104 14.25 -16.94 2.52
N ALA A 105 14.40 -15.80 3.19
CA ALA A 105 15.42 -14.81 2.85
C ALA A 105 15.90 -14.02 4.07
N ASN A 106 17.19 -13.65 4.04
CA ASN A 106 17.78 -12.66 4.92
C ASN A 106 17.81 -11.32 4.20
N PHE A 107 17.32 -10.28 4.85
CA PHE A 107 17.24 -8.91 4.35
C PHE A 107 18.15 -8.00 5.16
N LYS A 108 19.10 -7.34 4.50
CA LYS A 108 19.88 -6.24 5.06
C LYS A 108 19.40 -4.94 4.40
N VAL A 109 18.40 -4.35 5.01
CA VAL A 109 17.64 -3.22 4.46
C VAL A 109 18.43 -1.93 4.53
N LYS A 110 18.55 -1.23 3.40
CA LYS A 110 19.13 0.12 3.37
C LYS A 110 18.28 1.09 4.17
N PRO A 111 18.85 1.86 5.11
CA PRO A 111 18.09 2.78 5.95
C PRO A 111 17.38 3.87 5.13
N ASP A 112 16.05 3.92 5.26
CA ASP A 112 15.19 5.00 4.76
C ASP A 112 13.90 5.07 5.61
N LYS A 113 13.80 6.12 6.42
CA LYS A 113 12.64 6.34 7.29
C LYS A 113 11.41 6.87 6.57
N LYS A 114 11.58 7.42 5.36
CA LYS A 114 10.48 8.00 4.58
C LYS A 114 9.74 6.96 3.75
N HIS A 115 10.44 5.92 3.30
CA HIS A 115 9.90 4.85 2.47
C HIS A 115 10.16 3.51 3.19
N PRO A 116 9.19 3.01 3.98
CA PRO A 116 9.32 1.73 4.66
C PRO A 116 9.60 0.59 3.68
N PHE A 117 10.43 -0.36 4.08
CA PHE A 117 10.64 -1.61 3.36
C PHE A 117 9.68 -2.66 3.88
N ILE A 118 8.89 -3.27 3.01
CA ILE A 118 7.82 -4.18 3.38
C ILE A 118 8.04 -5.52 2.68
N VAL A 119 8.27 -6.57 3.47
CA VAL A 119 8.29 -7.95 2.98
C VAL A 119 6.91 -8.55 3.20
N LYS A 120 6.22 -8.87 2.12
CA LYS A 120 4.90 -9.50 2.13
C LYS A 120 5.04 -11.00 1.86
N SER A 121 4.28 -11.79 2.55
CA SER A 121 3.95 -13.18 2.27
C SER A 121 2.44 -13.35 2.43
N ASN A 122 1.84 -14.52 2.21
CA ASN A 122 0.39 -14.68 2.21
C ASN A 122 -0.29 -14.06 3.45
N ASP A 123 0.02 -14.56 4.66
CA ASP A 123 -0.65 -14.16 5.91
C ASP A 123 0.31 -13.42 6.86
N PHE A 124 1.44 -12.92 6.32
CA PHE A 124 2.55 -12.43 7.11
C PHE A 124 3.21 -11.24 6.41
N GLN A 125 3.45 -10.16 7.16
CA GLN A 125 4.08 -8.97 6.66
C GLN A 125 5.13 -8.46 7.65
N VAL A 126 6.30 -8.09 7.16
CA VAL A 126 7.38 -7.50 7.97
C VAL A 126 7.70 -6.12 7.42
N THR A 127 7.60 -5.10 8.27
CA THR A 127 7.90 -3.71 7.94
C THR A 127 9.18 -3.26 8.63
N ALA A 128 10.12 -2.73 7.86
CA ALA A 128 11.46 -2.32 8.28
C ALA A 128 11.84 -0.93 7.78
N LEU A 129 12.66 -0.19 8.54
CA LEU A 129 13.16 1.15 8.18
C LEU A 129 14.67 1.20 7.93
N GLY A 130 15.36 0.07 8.09
CA GLY A 130 16.82 -0.03 7.97
C GLY A 130 17.37 -1.00 9.00
N THR A 131 17.08 -2.27 8.83
CA THR A 131 17.30 -3.36 9.79
C THR A 131 17.84 -4.57 9.08
N GLU A 132 18.43 -5.49 9.82
CA GLU A 132 18.81 -6.81 9.33
C GLU A 132 17.93 -7.87 9.99
N PHE A 133 17.21 -8.66 9.18
CA PHE A 133 16.27 -9.67 9.65
C PHE A 133 16.12 -10.82 8.65
N ASN A 134 15.74 -12.00 9.16
CA ASN A 134 15.39 -13.17 8.36
C ASN A 134 13.87 -13.39 8.38
N VAL A 135 13.31 -13.79 7.24
CA VAL A 135 11.92 -14.22 7.12
C VAL A 135 11.88 -15.61 6.50
N SER A 136 11.17 -16.54 7.16
CA SER A 136 10.91 -17.88 6.65
C SER A 136 9.40 -18.07 6.47
N ALA A 137 8.97 -18.24 5.22
CA ALA A 137 7.57 -18.32 4.80
C ALA A 137 7.39 -19.35 3.68
N TYR A 138 7.85 -20.58 3.90
CA TYR A 138 7.64 -21.68 2.97
C TYR A 138 6.17 -22.12 2.96
N PRO A 139 5.54 -22.29 1.79
CA PRO A 139 4.12 -22.68 1.69
C PRO A 139 3.79 -24.00 2.37
N GLU A 140 4.69 -24.97 2.26
CA GLU A 140 4.60 -26.32 2.85
C GLU A 140 4.79 -26.32 4.38
N ASN A 141 5.46 -25.30 4.93
CA ASN A 141 5.64 -25.19 6.36
C ASN A 141 4.43 -24.51 7.00
N PRO A 142 3.78 -25.11 8.01
CA PRO A 142 2.72 -24.43 8.75
C PRO A 142 3.20 -23.26 9.60
N VAL A 143 4.51 -23.17 9.88
CA VAL A 143 5.10 -22.12 10.72
C VAL A 143 5.77 -21.07 9.83
N LEU A 144 5.30 -19.83 9.96
CA LEU A 144 5.95 -18.63 9.43
C LEU A 144 6.81 -18.03 10.53
N ALA A 145 8.01 -17.56 10.21
CA ALA A 145 8.90 -16.97 11.20
C ALA A 145 9.57 -15.70 10.71
N ALA A 146 9.74 -14.74 11.62
CA ALA A 146 10.59 -13.57 11.43
C ALA A 146 11.57 -13.47 12.58
N THR A 147 12.86 -13.37 12.28
CA THR A 147 13.93 -13.24 13.26
C THR A 147 14.65 -11.92 13.05
N LEU A 148 14.71 -11.08 14.07
CA LEU A 148 15.43 -9.82 14.00
C LEU A 148 16.87 -9.97 14.46
N ILE A 149 17.80 -9.54 13.59
CA ILE A 149 19.25 -9.55 13.86
C ILE A 149 19.69 -8.20 14.41
N SER A 150 19.28 -7.10 13.77
CA SER A 150 19.63 -5.76 14.22
C SER A 150 18.56 -4.72 13.87
N GLY A 151 18.35 -3.74 14.73
CA GLY A 151 17.39 -2.65 14.57
C GLY A 151 16.04 -2.94 15.23
N SER A 152 14.93 -2.69 14.50
CA SER A 152 13.55 -2.95 14.95
C SER A 152 12.67 -3.20 13.73
N VAL A 153 11.79 -4.18 13.78
CA VAL A 153 10.81 -4.48 12.74
C VAL A 153 9.42 -4.62 13.33
N LEU A 154 8.42 -4.19 12.57
CA LEU A 154 7.02 -4.50 12.86
C LEU A 154 6.63 -5.73 12.07
N VAL A 155 6.11 -6.74 12.75
CA VAL A 155 5.59 -7.97 12.14
C VAL A 155 4.08 -7.99 12.32
N GLU A 156 3.38 -8.15 11.20
CA GLU A 156 1.93 -8.30 11.14
C GLU A 156 1.59 -9.71 10.65
N TYR A 157 0.66 -10.36 11.31
CA TYR A 157 0.30 -11.76 11.06
C TYR A 157 -1.19 -12.00 11.31
N ASN A 158 -1.69 -13.21 11.04
CA ASN A 158 -3.09 -13.58 11.18
C ASN A 158 -4.01 -12.64 10.36
N ASP A 159 -3.82 -12.64 9.02
CA ASP A 159 -4.49 -11.72 8.10
C ASP A 159 -4.32 -10.24 8.49
N LEU A 160 -3.15 -9.87 8.99
CA LEU A 160 -2.80 -8.51 9.43
C LEU A 160 -3.64 -7.98 10.62
N LYS A 161 -4.31 -8.89 11.36
CA LYS A 161 -5.12 -8.53 12.54
C LYS A 161 -4.31 -8.44 13.83
N SER A 162 -3.12 -9.05 13.84
CA SER A 162 -2.21 -9.08 14.99
C SER A 162 -0.87 -8.49 14.59
N GLN A 163 -0.23 -7.78 15.51
CA GLN A 163 1.06 -7.14 15.24
C GLN A 163 1.98 -7.21 16.45
N VAL A 164 3.29 -7.31 16.19
CA VAL A 164 4.34 -7.28 17.21
C VAL A 164 5.55 -6.53 16.70
N ILE A 165 6.22 -5.79 17.59
CA ILE A 165 7.50 -5.15 17.29
C ILE A 165 8.60 -6.03 17.89
N LEU A 166 9.47 -6.55 17.01
CA LEU A 166 10.62 -7.34 17.44
C LEU A 166 11.80 -6.45 17.81
N LYS A 167 12.51 -6.89 18.83
CA LYS A 167 13.82 -6.37 19.25
C LYS A 167 14.94 -7.30 18.74
N PRO A 168 16.19 -6.82 18.72
CA PRO A 168 17.31 -7.66 18.30
C PRO A 168 17.38 -8.99 19.07
N ASN A 169 17.64 -10.06 18.34
CA ASN A 169 17.65 -11.46 18.81
C ASN A 169 16.29 -12.00 19.25
N GLU A 170 15.19 -11.36 18.87
CA GLU A 170 13.86 -11.94 19.01
C GLU A 170 13.38 -12.57 17.71
N GLN A 171 12.62 -13.65 17.85
CA GLN A 171 11.95 -14.36 16.77
C GLN A 171 10.46 -14.48 17.06
N LEU A 172 9.63 -14.06 16.14
CA LEU A 172 8.22 -14.42 16.09
C LEU A 172 8.08 -15.69 15.25
N ALA A 173 7.48 -16.74 15.81
CA ALA A 173 7.01 -17.90 15.08
C ALA A 173 5.47 -17.94 15.14
N TYR A 174 4.83 -17.97 13.98
CA TYR A 174 3.37 -18.01 13.84
C TYR A 174 2.94 -19.26 13.07
N ASN A 175 2.08 -20.08 13.69
CA ASN A 175 1.52 -21.26 13.06
C ASN A 175 0.16 -20.91 12.42
N LYS A 176 0.10 -20.92 11.10
CA LYS A 176 -1.08 -20.55 10.31
C LYS A 176 -2.28 -21.51 10.47
N ASN A 177 -2.04 -22.77 10.87
CA ASN A 177 -3.10 -23.76 11.04
C ASN A 177 -3.78 -23.66 12.43
N THR A 178 -2.98 -23.37 13.47
CA THR A 178 -3.47 -23.29 14.85
C THR A 178 -3.70 -21.86 15.32
N HIS A 179 -3.28 -20.87 14.53
CA HIS A 179 -3.26 -19.43 14.88
C HIS A 179 -2.47 -19.11 16.17
N TYR A 180 -1.61 -20.05 16.59
CA TYR A 180 -0.74 -19.88 17.74
C TYR A 180 0.54 -19.15 17.33
N HIS A 181 0.99 -18.24 18.18
CA HIS A 181 2.28 -17.57 18.00
C HIS A 181 3.14 -17.71 19.26
N SER A 182 4.45 -17.75 19.05
CA SER A 182 5.46 -17.67 20.12
C SER A 182 6.43 -16.56 19.81
N LEU A 183 6.94 -15.93 20.87
CA LEU A 183 8.03 -14.96 20.81
C LEU A 183 9.22 -15.59 21.55
N ASP A 184 10.24 -15.95 20.82
CA ASP A 184 11.40 -16.67 21.32
C ASP A 184 12.68 -15.84 21.17
N HIS A 185 13.72 -16.21 21.91
CA HIS A 185 15.08 -15.68 21.78
C HIS A 185 15.96 -16.79 21.21
N PRO A 186 15.98 -17.01 19.88
CA PRO A 186 16.82 -18.03 19.29
C PRO A 186 18.29 -17.72 19.56
N CYS A 187 19.05 -18.74 19.98
CA CYS A 187 20.50 -18.64 20.00
C CYS A 187 20.99 -18.58 18.55
N LEU A 188 21.27 -17.38 18.06
CA LEU A 188 21.85 -17.19 16.73
C LEU A 188 23.29 -17.64 16.74
N LEU A 189 23.54 -18.94 16.62
CA LEU A 189 24.84 -19.48 16.26
C LEU A 189 25.10 -19.12 14.78
N TYR A 190 25.52 -17.88 14.55
CA TYR A 190 26.04 -17.45 13.26
C TYR A 190 27.40 -18.13 13.08
N THR A 191 27.43 -19.33 12.53
CA THR A 191 28.67 -19.89 12.01
C THR A 191 28.98 -19.14 10.71
N SER A 192 29.72 -18.05 10.81
CA SER A 192 30.43 -17.50 9.67
C SER A 192 31.24 -18.65 9.05
N PRO A 193 31.09 -18.97 7.76
CA PRO A 193 31.97 -19.90 7.11
C PRO A 193 33.39 -19.33 7.25
N SER A 194 34.24 -20.02 8.02
CA SER A 194 35.68 -19.72 8.09
C SER A 194 36.22 -19.77 6.65
N PRO A 195 36.96 -18.74 6.19
CA PRO A 195 37.71 -18.89 4.95
C PRO A 195 38.61 -20.11 5.10
N ARG A 196 38.44 -21.12 4.28
CA ARG A 196 39.40 -22.19 4.15
C ARG A 196 40.58 -21.61 3.39
N ASP A 197 41.72 -21.68 4.04
CA ASP A 197 43.07 -21.49 3.46
C ASP A 197 43.26 -22.35 2.20
#